data_3b40ce8d09f8d6203103d2c55a4fc548
#
_entry.id   3b40ce8d09f8d6203103d2c55a4fc548
#
_cell.length_a   1.000
_cell.length_b   1.000
_cell.length_c   1.000
_cell.angle_alpha   90.00
_cell.angle_beta   90.00
_cell.angle_gamma   90.00
#
_symmetry.space_group_name_H-M   'P 1'
#
loop_
_entity.id
_entity.type
_entity.pdbx_description
1 polymer ?
#
loop_
_entity_poly.entity_id
_entity_poly.type
_entity_poly.pdbx_seq_one_letter_code
_entity_poly.pdbx_strand_id
1 'polypeptide(L)'
;MKKLSILFLMAFVSFTGAVSAQEEEETTTTGGVEQFTNKNGFAVLPEAGSFAIGFDALPFLRFAGNMFNANTNNGLSANFANQGGAGVGGTLYGKYFLSETTAIRGRFSINQSTVQDVNRVILDGQAVPQNNIEVEDELVNNNFGLNLGGGMEFRRGKGRLMGVYGGEAMIGLNTSNEKYTYGNAITAGNQTPTTTTNFAAGNSGQVGSRVLSRTFANSFSLSAMGFAGVEYFFAPQISIGAEFTLGLRYTGLNRSEVVREEWEANSNSLINVSDVDANILTNFGVATGVWGGAINLMFHF
;
A
#
# COMPACT_ATOMS: atom_id res chain seq x y z
N MET A 1 24.54 -28.60 9.88
CA MET A 1 24.07 -27.30 9.36
C MET A 1 25.02 -26.69 8.33
N LYS A 2 25.51 -27.46 7.32
CA LYS A 2 26.42 -26.97 6.27
C LYS A 2 25.99 -27.34 4.85
N LYS A 3 24.73 -27.78 4.64
CA LYS A 3 24.25 -28.22 3.32
C LYS A 3 23.12 -27.36 2.72
N LEU A 4 22.70 -26.27 3.39
CA LEU A 4 21.61 -25.42 2.89
C LEU A 4 22.07 -24.18 2.11
N SER A 5 23.38 -23.86 2.15
CA SER A 5 23.93 -22.68 1.50
C SER A 5 24.28 -22.87 0.02
N ILE A 6 24.27 -24.09 -0.49
CA ILE A 6 24.71 -24.39 -1.88
C ILE A 6 23.54 -24.41 -2.87
N LEU A 7 22.31 -24.61 -2.40
CA LEU A 7 21.14 -24.69 -3.29
C LEU A 7 20.65 -23.30 -3.79
N PHE A 8 20.98 -22.22 -3.09
CA PHE A 8 20.58 -20.86 -3.49
C PHE A 8 21.50 -20.23 -4.54
N LEU A 9 22.72 -20.76 -4.70
CA LEU A 9 23.71 -20.26 -5.69
C LEU A 9 23.52 -20.89 -7.07
N MET A 10 22.86 -22.03 -7.19
CA MET A 10 22.66 -22.73 -8.48
C MET A 10 21.47 -22.24 -9.30
N ALA A 11 20.51 -21.55 -8.70
CA ALA A 11 19.36 -20.99 -9.45
C ALA A 11 19.71 -19.74 -10.27
N PHE A 12 20.86 -19.12 -10.03
CA PHE A 12 21.27 -17.88 -10.72
C PHE A 12 22.12 -18.11 -11.99
N VAL A 13 22.60 -19.32 -12.21
CA VAL A 13 23.55 -19.62 -13.31
C VAL A 13 22.85 -20.17 -14.57
N SER A 14 21.59 -20.57 -14.49
CA SER A 14 20.91 -21.24 -15.62
C SER A 14 20.22 -20.32 -16.61
N PHE A 15 20.31 -18.99 -16.43
CA PHE A 15 19.59 -18.03 -17.28
C PHE A 15 20.43 -17.41 -18.42
N THR A 16 21.65 -17.88 -18.64
CA THR A 16 22.55 -17.31 -19.64
C THR A 16 22.43 -17.95 -21.05
N GLY A 17 21.46 -18.85 -21.27
CA GLY A 17 21.42 -19.69 -22.47
C GLY A 17 20.38 -19.38 -23.54
N ALA A 18 19.53 -18.37 -23.41
CA ALA A 18 18.40 -18.20 -24.31
C ALA A 18 18.24 -16.77 -24.88
N VAL A 19 19.33 -16.11 -25.28
CA VAL A 19 19.24 -14.87 -26.04
C VAL A 19 20.17 -14.95 -27.27
N SER A 20 19.72 -15.64 -28.28
CA SER A 20 20.37 -15.68 -29.59
C SER A 20 19.32 -15.65 -30.71
N ALA A 21 18.56 -14.57 -30.79
CA ALA A 21 17.83 -14.20 -32.00
C ALA A 21 17.50 -12.71 -31.90
N GLN A 22 18.48 -11.84 -32.10
CA GLN A 22 18.24 -10.45 -32.41
C GLN A 22 18.94 -10.09 -33.71
N GLU A 23 18.12 -9.55 -34.64
CA GLU A 23 18.61 -8.94 -35.88
C GLU A 23 19.65 -7.85 -35.57
N GLU A 24 20.70 -7.75 -36.40
CA GLU A 24 21.74 -6.74 -36.29
C GLU A 24 21.13 -5.33 -36.34
N GLU A 25 21.09 -4.67 -35.18
CA GLU A 25 20.83 -3.23 -35.04
C GLU A 25 22.20 -2.52 -34.89
N GLU A 26 22.36 -1.36 -35.54
CA GLU A 26 23.57 -0.55 -35.39
C GLU A 26 23.83 -0.20 -33.92
N THR A 27 24.96 -0.63 -33.40
CA THR A 27 25.35 -0.44 -31.99
C THR A 27 26.42 0.64 -31.87
N THR A 28 26.16 1.65 -31.07
CA THR A 28 27.17 2.59 -30.58
C THR A 28 27.39 2.34 -29.09
N THR A 29 28.63 2.07 -28.68
CA THR A 29 28.99 1.82 -27.29
C THR A 29 29.47 3.10 -26.64
N THR A 30 28.69 3.61 -25.66
CA THR A 30 29.10 4.72 -24.81
C THR A 30 28.92 4.27 -23.35
N GLY A 31 29.98 4.33 -22.54
CA GLY A 31 29.91 4.10 -21.11
C GLY A 31 29.65 2.67 -20.62
N GLY A 32 29.79 1.63 -21.46
CA GLY A 32 29.68 0.22 -21.08
C GLY A 32 28.26 -0.38 -21.22
N VAL A 33 27.33 0.36 -21.76
CA VAL A 33 26.02 -0.11 -22.25
C VAL A 33 26.00 0.07 -23.75
N GLU A 34 25.68 -1.00 -24.49
CA GLU A 34 25.48 -0.89 -25.93
C GLU A 34 24.15 -0.15 -26.20
N GLN A 35 24.24 1.08 -26.65
CA GLN A 35 23.09 1.82 -27.16
C GLN A 35 22.74 1.28 -28.55
N PHE A 36 21.47 1.05 -28.77
CA PHE A 36 20.95 0.67 -30.07
C PHE A 36 19.66 1.43 -30.37
N THR A 37 19.51 1.74 -31.64
CA THR A 37 18.34 2.44 -32.16
C THR A 37 17.41 1.45 -32.83
N ASN A 38 16.12 1.76 -32.80
CA ASN A 38 15.16 1.02 -33.62
C ASN A 38 15.30 1.41 -35.11
N LYS A 39 14.58 0.72 -36.00
CA LYS A 39 14.55 0.98 -37.44
C LYS A 39 14.22 2.44 -37.81
N ASN A 40 13.63 3.20 -36.91
CA ASN A 40 13.27 4.61 -37.10
C ASN A 40 14.27 5.59 -36.43
N GLY A 41 15.41 5.11 -35.94
CA GLY A 41 16.46 5.94 -35.33
C GLY A 41 16.20 6.36 -33.89
N PHE A 42 15.18 5.83 -33.22
CA PHE A 42 14.92 6.15 -31.81
C PHE A 42 15.77 5.28 -30.89
N ALA A 43 16.44 5.90 -29.91
CA ALA A 43 17.15 5.20 -28.85
C ALA A 43 16.18 4.30 -28.06
N VAL A 44 16.57 3.06 -27.84
CA VAL A 44 15.73 2.09 -27.09
C VAL A 44 15.96 2.19 -25.60
N LEU A 45 17.22 2.41 -25.19
CA LEU A 45 17.59 2.52 -23.78
C LEU A 45 17.62 4.00 -23.35
N PRO A 46 17.36 4.29 -22.08
CA PRO A 46 17.46 5.65 -21.55
C PRO A 46 18.90 6.15 -21.53
N GLU A 47 19.08 7.41 -21.88
CA GLU A 47 20.35 8.12 -21.85
C GLU A 47 20.54 8.91 -20.56
N ALA A 48 21.74 9.41 -20.31
CA ALA A 48 22.00 10.34 -19.23
C ALA A 48 21.13 11.60 -19.36
N GLY A 49 20.49 12.02 -18.26
CA GLY A 49 19.58 13.16 -18.24
C GLY A 49 18.12 12.81 -18.55
N SER A 50 17.83 11.61 -19.05
CA SER A 50 16.45 11.16 -19.22
C SER A 50 15.77 10.85 -17.88
N PHE A 51 14.45 10.84 -17.88
CA PHE A 51 13.67 10.43 -16.72
C PHE A 51 12.65 9.34 -17.11
N ALA A 52 12.18 8.60 -16.14
CA ALA A 52 11.11 7.62 -16.35
C ALA A 52 10.07 7.70 -15.25
N ILE A 53 8.84 7.44 -15.64
CA ILE A 53 7.70 7.29 -14.74
C ILE A 53 7.08 5.93 -14.97
N GLY A 54 6.72 5.25 -13.91
CA GLY A 54 6.11 3.93 -13.98
C GLY A 54 5.12 3.67 -12.88
N PHE A 55 4.44 2.56 -13.01
CA PHE A 55 3.45 2.09 -12.05
C PHE A 55 3.50 0.57 -11.93
N ASP A 56 2.90 0.05 -10.87
CA ASP A 56 2.77 -1.38 -10.65
C ASP A 56 1.89 -2.01 -11.75
N ALA A 57 2.45 -2.96 -12.48
CA ALA A 57 1.78 -3.67 -13.57
C ALA A 57 0.98 -4.89 -13.08
N LEU A 58 1.11 -5.31 -11.83
CA LEU A 58 0.42 -6.49 -11.30
C LEU A 58 -1.11 -6.43 -11.45
N PRO A 59 -1.81 -5.31 -11.20
CA PRO A 59 -3.25 -5.24 -11.40
C PRO A 59 -3.67 -5.57 -12.84
N PHE A 60 -2.92 -5.08 -13.82
CA PHE A 60 -3.17 -5.34 -15.24
C PHE A 60 -2.89 -6.80 -15.62
N LEU A 61 -1.81 -7.36 -15.09
CA LEU A 61 -1.46 -8.77 -15.33
C LEU A 61 -2.47 -9.72 -14.69
N ARG A 62 -2.99 -9.40 -13.50
CA ARG A 62 -4.07 -10.15 -12.86
C ARG A 62 -5.35 -10.09 -13.68
N PHE A 63 -5.71 -8.91 -14.16
CA PHE A 63 -6.87 -8.74 -15.02
C PHE A 63 -6.76 -9.58 -16.29
N ALA A 64 -5.62 -9.49 -16.99
CA ALA A 64 -5.37 -10.29 -18.18
C ALA A 64 -5.38 -11.80 -17.86
N GLY A 65 -4.71 -12.24 -16.78
CA GLY A 65 -4.71 -13.62 -16.36
C GLY A 65 -6.11 -14.16 -16.05
N ASN A 66 -6.91 -13.39 -15.35
CA ASN A 66 -8.29 -13.74 -15.04
C ASN A 66 -9.17 -13.83 -16.30
N MET A 67 -8.94 -12.95 -17.28
CA MET A 67 -9.65 -12.98 -18.55
C MET A 67 -9.40 -14.30 -19.32
N PHE A 68 -8.17 -14.82 -19.25
CA PHE A 68 -7.84 -16.12 -19.87
C PHE A 68 -8.39 -17.32 -19.09
N ASN A 69 -8.58 -17.19 -17.79
CA ASN A 69 -9.13 -18.25 -16.93
C ASN A 69 -10.65 -18.21 -16.80
N ALA A 70 -11.36 -17.39 -17.56
CA ALA A 70 -12.81 -17.20 -17.52
C ALA A 70 -13.35 -16.93 -16.08
N ASN A 71 -12.57 -16.30 -15.22
CA ASN A 71 -12.98 -15.97 -13.87
C ASN A 71 -13.89 -14.73 -13.89
N THR A 72 -15.14 -14.88 -13.44
CA THR A 72 -16.16 -13.84 -13.47
C THR A 72 -15.91 -12.68 -12.50
N ASN A 73 -14.99 -12.82 -11.56
CA ASN A 73 -14.57 -11.76 -10.63
C ASN A 73 -13.46 -10.85 -11.20
N ASN A 74 -13.55 -10.55 -12.48
CA ASN A 74 -12.61 -9.70 -13.21
C ASN A 74 -12.88 -8.20 -13.04
N GLY A 75 -13.08 -7.74 -11.83
CA GLY A 75 -12.96 -6.32 -11.57
C GLY A 75 -11.52 -5.88 -11.81
N LEU A 76 -11.27 -4.99 -12.78
CA LEU A 76 -10.05 -4.19 -12.81
C LEU A 76 -10.15 -3.23 -11.62
N SER A 77 -9.96 -3.74 -10.43
CA SER A 77 -9.70 -2.87 -9.29
C SER A 77 -8.24 -2.45 -9.39
N ALA A 78 -8.00 -1.50 -10.26
CA ALA A 78 -6.88 -0.58 -10.11
C ALA A 78 -7.15 0.24 -8.84
N ASN A 79 -7.34 -0.44 -7.72
CA ASN A 79 -7.34 0.19 -6.42
C ASN A 79 -5.92 0.63 -6.16
N PHE A 80 -5.62 1.83 -6.61
CA PHE A 80 -4.50 2.62 -6.10
C PHE A 80 -4.65 2.83 -4.59
N ALA A 81 -5.84 2.62 -4.04
CA ALA A 81 -6.16 2.63 -2.64
C ALA A 81 -6.45 1.21 -2.18
N ASN A 82 -5.52 0.66 -1.42
CA ASN A 82 -5.74 -0.39 -0.44
C ASN A 82 -6.11 -1.79 -0.92
N GLN A 83 -5.17 -2.66 -0.83
CA GLN A 83 -5.43 -3.98 -0.26
C GLN A 83 -4.67 -4.02 1.07
N GLY A 84 -5.37 -4.04 2.17
CA GLY A 84 -4.82 -4.18 3.52
C GLY A 84 -4.15 -5.52 3.70
N GLY A 85 -2.95 -5.61 3.24
CA GLY A 85 -2.09 -6.76 3.30
C GLY A 85 -0.92 -6.55 2.36
N ALA A 86 0.24 -6.22 2.89
CA ALA A 86 1.53 -6.25 2.21
C ALA A 86 1.54 -5.70 0.76
N GLY A 87 1.29 -4.45 0.59
CA GLY A 87 2.08 -3.63 -0.31
C GLY A 87 1.97 -3.80 -1.80
N VAL A 88 0.79 -4.01 -2.39
CA VAL A 88 0.64 -3.96 -3.84
C VAL A 88 -0.53 -3.05 -4.25
N GLY A 89 -0.65 -1.92 -3.61
CA GLY A 89 -1.53 -0.84 -4.06
C GLY A 89 -0.68 0.19 -4.80
N GLY A 90 -1.21 0.76 -5.87
CA GLY A 90 -0.71 1.81 -6.73
C GLY A 90 0.55 2.56 -6.33
N THR A 91 1.70 1.93 -6.49
CA THR A 91 2.98 2.60 -6.32
C THR A 91 3.36 3.28 -7.62
N LEU A 92 3.63 4.57 -7.55
CA LEU A 92 4.28 5.32 -8.61
C LEU A 92 5.79 5.20 -8.46
N TYR A 93 6.45 4.92 -9.54
CA TYR A 93 7.91 4.85 -9.64
C TYR A 93 8.39 6.03 -10.48
N GLY A 94 9.48 6.65 -10.03
CA GLY A 94 10.20 7.65 -10.80
C GLY A 94 11.67 7.25 -10.90
N LYS A 95 12.31 7.47 -12.05
CA LYS A 95 13.75 7.33 -12.23
C LYS A 95 14.29 8.57 -12.94
N TYR A 96 15.47 9.01 -12.53
CA TYR A 96 16.28 10.00 -13.22
C TYR A 96 17.66 9.41 -13.49
N PHE A 97 18.06 9.37 -14.76
CA PHE A 97 19.27 8.71 -15.21
C PHE A 97 20.46 9.69 -15.12
N LEU A 98 21.36 9.43 -14.17
CA LEU A 98 22.62 10.16 -14.04
C LEU A 98 23.62 9.77 -15.14
N SER A 99 23.53 8.52 -15.57
CA SER A 99 24.27 7.93 -16.66
C SER A 99 23.48 6.75 -17.24
N GLU A 100 23.96 6.15 -18.31
CA GLU A 100 23.37 4.93 -18.88
C GLU A 100 23.35 3.74 -17.89
N THR A 101 24.26 3.76 -16.91
CA THR A 101 24.42 2.68 -15.93
C THR A 101 23.93 3.01 -14.53
N THR A 102 23.52 4.25 -14.26
CA THR A 102 23.16 4.70 -12.91
C THR A 102 21.97 5.64 -12.95
N ALA A 103 20.97 5.38 -12.09
CA ALA A 103 19.81 6.24 -11.92
C ALA A 103 19.51 6.51 -10.44
N ILE A 104 18.98 7.69 -10.16
CA ILE A 104 18.25 7.96 -8.92
C ILE A 104 16.83 7.45 -9.13
N ARG A 105 16.29 6.77 -8.13
CA ARG A 105 14.93 6.28 -8.16
C ARG A 105 14.11 6.81 -6.99
N GLY A 106 12.82 6.95 -7.22
CA GLY A 106 11.83 7.32 -6.22
C GLY A 106 10.63 6.40 -6.26
N ARG A 107 10.01 6.21 -5.11
CA ARG A 107 8.71 5.53 -4.96
C ARG A 107 7.77 6.40 -4.17
N PHE A 108 6.54 6.44 -4.63
CA PHE A 108 5.46 7.15 -3.96
C PHE A 108 4.21 6.30 -3.96
N SER A 109 3.60 6.14 -2.80
CA SER A 109 2.25 5.60 -2.71
C SER A 109 1.45 6.35 -1.67
N ILE A 110 0.21 6.62 -2.00
CA ILE A 110 -0.78 7.21 -1.11
C ILE A 110 -2.04 6.36 -1.12
N ASN A 111 -2.61 6.20 0.04
CA ASN A 111 -3.83 5.46 0.23
C ASN A 111 -4.73 6.28 1.14
N GLN A 112 -5.94 6.56 0.71
CA GLN A 112 -6.98 7.16 1.52
C GLN A 112 -8.31 6.43 1.26
N SER A 113 -8.97 6.04 2.33
CA SER A 113 -10.28 5.40 2.26
C SER A 113 -11.16 5.96 3.35
N THR A 114 -12.37 6.36 3.00
CA THR A 114 -13.43 6.70 3.93
C THR A 114 -14.61 5.78 3.64
N VAL A 115 -15.01 5.02 4.63
CA VAL A 115 -16.17 4.15 4.55
C VAL A 115 -17.19 4.67 5.57
N GLN A 116 -18.40 4.94 5.10
CA GLN A 116 -19.52 5.35 5.90
C GLN A 116 -20.55 4.22 5.91
N ASP A 117 -20.94 3.80 7.10
CA ASP A 117 -21.98 2.80 7.33
C ASP A 117 -23.12 3.46 8.12
N VAL A 118 -24.31 3.49 7.54
CA VAL A 118 -25.49 4.12 8.12
C VAL A 118 -26.55 3.05 8.37
N ASN A 119 -26.99 2.96 9.62
CA ASN A 119 -27.99 2.00 10.05
C ASN A 119 -29.18 2.71 10.72
N ARG A 120 -30.38 2.34 10.34
CA ARG A 120 -31.59 2.87 10.93
C ARG A 120 -32.01 2.09 12.16
N VAL A 121 -32.35 2.80 13.19
CA VAL A 121 -32.87 2.26 14.45
C VAL A 121 -34.14 3.03 14.86
N ILE A 122 -34.99 2.38 15.64
CA ILE A 122 -36.21 3.02 16.12
C ILE A 122 -35.84 4.12 17.11
N LEU A 123 -36.49 5.29 16.99
CA LEU A 123 -36.36 6.39 17.94
C LEU A 123 -36.99 5.98 19.30
N ASP A 124 -36.21 6.10 20.37
CA ASP A 124 -36.65 5.79 21.72
C ASP A 124 -37.67 6.81 22.24
N GLY A 125 -38.49 6.38 23.22
CA GLY A 125 -39.42 7.27 23.95
C GLY A 125 -40.70 7.63 23.20
N GLN A 126 -41.00 6.97 22.09
CA GLN A 126 -42.27 7.18 21.38
C GLN A 126 -43.47 6.59 22.18
N ALA A 127 -44.48 7.42 22.42
CA ALA A 127 -45.72 6.97 23.06
C ALA A 127 -46.61 6.27 22.03
N VAL A 128 -46.54 4.91 22.02
CA VAL A 128 -47.46 3.95 21.35
C VAL A 128 -47.46 3.85 19.82
N PRO A 129 -47.80 2.69 19.25
CA PRO A 129 -47.11 1.96 18.20
C PRO A 129 -47.57 2.30 16.78
N GLN A 130 -47.79 3.52 16.40
CA GLN A 130 -48.31 3.82 15.06
C GLN A 130 -47.35 4.54 14.10
N ASN A 131 -46.27 5.10 14.60
CA ASN A 131 -45.23 5.67 13.73
C ASN A 131 -43.86 5.21 14.25
N ASN A 132 -43.33 4.16 13.65
CA ASN A 132 -41.92 3.81 13.82
C ASN A 132 -41.07 4.94 13.21
N ILE A 133 -40.87 6.02 13.96
CA ILE A 133 -39.91 7.04 13.56
C ILE A 133 -38.53 6.40 13.73
N GLU A 134 -37.76 6.39 12.65
CA GLU A 134 -36.41 5.90 12.64
C GLU A 134 -35.44 7.06 12.75
N VAL A 135 -34.32 6.82 13.40
CA VAL A 135 -33.15 7.68 13.46
C VAL A 135 -31.95 6.90 12.91
N GLU A 136 -30.91 7.59 12.59
CA GLU A 136 -29.75 6.99 11.95
C GLU A 136 -28.57 6.92 12.93
N ASP A 137 -27.98 5.72 13.03
CA ASP A 137 -26.67 5.49 13.61
C ASP A 137 -25.65 5.44 12.47
N GLU A 138 -24.55 6.13 12.62
CA GLU A 138 -23.52 6.28 11.61
C GLU A 138 -22.14 5.89 12.15
N LEU A 139 -21.42 5.09 11.37
CA LEU A 139 -20.01 4.81 11.56
C LEU A 139 -19.22 5.31 10.36
N VAL A 140 -18.27 6.20 10.61
CA VAL A 140 -17.32 6.66 9.61
C VAL A 140 -15.94 6.09 9.95
N ASN A 141 -15.41 5.28 9.04
CA ASN A 141 -14.06 4.72 9.15
C ASN A 141 -13.14 5.41 8.13
N ASN A 142 -12.10 6.10 8.62
CA ASN A 142 -11.11 6.80 7.82
C ASN A 142 -9.76 6.12 7.95
N ASN A 143 -9.19 5.72 6.81
CA ASN A 143 -7.86 5.16 6.73
C ASN A 143 -7.01 6.04 5.81
N PHE A 144 -5.79 6.32 6.23
CA PHE A 144 -4.80 7.05 5.43
C PHE A 144 -3.44 6.36 5.53
N GLY A 145 -2.78 6.23 4.38
CA GLY A 145 -1.43 5.69 4.28
C GLY A 145 -0.61 6.49 3.28
N LEU A 146 0.63 6.77 3.62
CA LEU A 146 1.60 7.44 2.78
C LEU A 146 2.93 6.70 2.86
N ASN A 147 3.51 6.38 1.70
CA ASN A 147 4.87 5.87 1.64
C ASN A 147 5.67 6.68 0.62
N LEU A 148 6.86 7.08 1.02
CA LEU A 148 7.81 7.82 0.19
C LEU A 148 9.17 7.14 0.30
N GLY A 149 9.77 6.81 -0.84
CA GLY A 149 11.07 6.17 -0.93
C GLY A 149 11.99 6.83 -1.93
N GLY A 150 13.28 6.68 -1.72
CA GLY A 150 14.31 7.14 -2.63
C GLY A 150 15.57 6.30 -2.52
N GLY A 151 16.30 6.17 -3.62
CA GLY A 151 17.49 5.35 -3.68
C GLY A 151 18.29 5.50 -4.96
N MET A 152 19.25 4.61 -5.09
CA MET A 152 20.12 4.53 -6.28
C MET A 152 19.99 3.17 -6.94
N GLU A 153 19.92 3.20 -8.26
CA GLU A 153 19.87 2.03 -9.12
C GLU A 153 21.11 1.97 -10.00
N PHE A 154 21.72 0.81 -10.02
CA PHE A 154 22.80 0.48 -10.94
C PHE A 154 22.29 -0.50 -11.98
N ARG A 155 22.75 -0.35 -13.22
CA ARG A 155 22.24 -1.07 -14.37
C ARG A 155 23.37 -1.73 -15.11
N ARG A 156 23.16 -2.98 -15.52
CA ARG A 156 24.06 -3.73 -16.38
C ARG A 156 23.27 -4.62 -17.32
N GLY A 157 23.62 -4.62 -18.57
CA GLY A 157 22.95 -5.49 -19.52
C GLY A 157 23.48 -5.31 -20.93
N LYS A 158 22.90 -6.09 -21.82
CA LYS A 158 23.16 -6.03 -23.26
C LYS A 158 21.85 -6.09 -23.99
N GLY A 159 21.70 -5.23 -25.00
CA GLY A 159 20.49 -5.17 -25.77
C GLY A 159 19.29 -4.66 -24.92
N ARG A 160 18.14 -5.23 -25.14
CA ARG A 160 16.86 -4.83 -24.50
C ARG A 160 16.72 -5.31 -23.07
N LEU A 161 17.60 -6.17 -22.57
CA LEU A 161 17.52 -6.74 -21.23
C LEU A 161 18.59 -6.12 -20.33
N MET A 162 18.13 -5.44 -19.28
CA MET A 162 18.96 -4.80 -18.28
C MET A 162 18.77 -5.48 -16.92
N GLY A 163 19.86 -5.95 -16.32
CA GLY A 163 19.90 -6.26 -14.90
C GLY A 163 19.95 -4.97 -14.10
N VAL A 164 19.12 -4.85 -13.07
CA VAL A 164 19.05 -3.69 -12.18
C VAL A 164 19.27 -4.11 -10.74
N TYR A 165 20.02 -3.31 -9.98
CA TYR A 165 20.26 -3.57 -8.57
C TYR A 165 20.61 -2.26 -7.85
N GLY A 166 20.42 -2.23 -6.55
CA GLY A 166 20.71 -1.04 -5.78
C GLY A 166 20.18 -1.05 -4.37
N GLY A 167 20.09 0.14 -3.79
CA GLY A 167 19.60 0.37 -2.44
C GLY A 167 18.61 1.51 -2.40
N GLU A 168 17.68 1.43 -1.44
CA GLU A 168 16.56 2.36 -1.31
C GLU A 168 16.21 2.52 0.17
N ALA A 169 15.89 3.75 0.59
CA ALA A 169 15.31 4.05 1.90
C ALA A 169 13.87 4.50 1.72
N MET A 170 13.01 4.13 2.67
CA MET A 170 11.60 4.51 2.65
C MET A 170 11.11 4.96 4.02
N ILE A 171 10.21 5.92 4.01
CA ILE A 171 9.38 6.31 5.15
C ILE A 171 7.92 5.96 4.87
N GLY A 172 7.21 5.54 5.90
CA GLY A 172 5.78 5.23 5.81
C GLY A 172 5.02 5.79 7.00
N LEU A 173 3.81 6.27 6.73
CA LEU A 173 2.85 6.76 7.70
C LEU A 173 1.52 6.07 7.46
N ASN A 174 0.89 5.55 8.54
CA ASN A 174 -0.47 5.02 8.46
C ASN A 174 -1.28 5.50 9.64
N THR A 175 -2.51 5.92 9.38
CA THR A 175 -3.49 6.33 10.37
C THR A 175 -4.82 5.67 10.10
N SER A 176 -5.55 5.32 11.17
CA SER A 176 -6.88 4.75 11.09
C SER A 176 -7.74 5.30 12.22
N ASN A 177 -8.92 5.80 11.88
CA ASN A 177 -9.84 6.40 12.85
C ASN A 177 -11.28 5.97 12.56
N GLU A 178 -12.03 5.70 13.61
CA GLU A 178 -13.46 5.45 13.58
C GLU A 178 -14.19 6.56 14.33
N LYS A 179 -15.30 7.02 13.79
CA LYS A 179 -16.20 7.96 14.45
C LYS A 179 -17.62 7.40 14.42
N TYR A 180 -18.26 7.42 15.57
CA TYR A 180 -19.61 6.93 15.77
C TYR A 180 -20.55 8.11 16.07
N THR A 181 -21.70 8.13 15.43
CA THR A 181 -22.79 9.06 15.70
C THR A 181 -24.05 8.23 15.92
N TYR A 182 -24.81 8.57 16.94
CA TYR A 182 -25.99 7.79 17.33
C TYR A 182 -27.25 8.66 17.27
N GLY A 183 -28.31 8.10 16.71
CA GLY A 183 -29.59 8.77 16.60
C GLY A 183 -30.34 8.89 17.91
N ASN A 184 -30.19 7.92 18.83
CA ASN A 184 -30.78 7.96 20.15
C ASN A 184 -29.76 8.45 21.19
N ALA A 185 -30.18 9.34 22.10
CA ALA A 185 -29.31 9.88 23.15
C ALA A 185 -29.34 9.03 24.42
N ILE A 186 -28.19 8.95 25.14
CA ILE A 186 -28.16 8.49 26.53
C ILE A 186 -28.75 9.60 27.41
N THR A 187 -29.71 9.25 28.25
CA THR A 187 -30.35 10.17 29.19
C THR A 187 -30.54 9.52 30.55
N ALA A 188 -30.90 10.32 31.58
CA ALA A 188 -31.19 9.78 32.92
C ALA A 188 -32.27 8.70 32.91
N GLY A 189 -33.32 8.85 32.04
CA GLY A 189 -34.40 7.88 31.91
C GLY A 189 -34.14 6.75 30.92
N ASN A 190 -33.12 6.87 30.09
CA ASN A 190 -32.75 5.86 29.08
C ASN A 190 -31.21 5.76 28.97
N GLN A 191 -30.65 4.93 29.82
CA GLN A 191 -29.18 4.68 29.83
C GLN A 191 -28.76 3.56 28.87
N THR A 192 -29.72 2.91 28.23
CA THR A 192 -29.51 1.87 27.22
C THR A 192 -30.31 2.18 25.96
N PRO A 193 -30.01 3.30 25.29
CA PRO A 193 -30.74 3.67 24.09
C PRO A 193 -30.59 2.61 22.99
N THR A 194 -31.68 2.51 22.19
CA THR A 194 -31.64 1.61 21.01
C THR A 194 -30.54 2.07 20.04
N THR A 195 -29.60 1.17 19.77
CA THR A 195 -28.49 1.38 18.82
C THR A 195 -28.37 0.19 17.89
N THR A 196 -27.75 0.40 16.73
CA THR A 196 -27.49 -0.70 15.81
C THR A 196 -26.54 -1.73 16.40
N THR A 197 -26.79 -3.01 16.12
CA THR A 197 -25.89 -4.12 16.47
C THR A 197 -24.77 -4.32 15.43
N ASN A 198 -24.84 -3.61 14.30
CA ASN A 198 -23.87 -3.76 13.19
C ASN A 198 -22.51 -3.13 13.48
N PHE A 199 -22.43 -2.21 14.44
CA PHE A 199 -21.17 -1.60 14.85
C PHE A 199 -20.48 -2.48 15.91
N ALA A 200 -19.71 -3.46 15.44
CA ALA A 200 -19.08 -4.50 16.27
C ALA A 200 -18.25 -3.95 17.44
N ALA A 201 -17.78 -2.71 17.37
CA ALA A 201 -16.96 -2.08 18.39
C ALA A 201 -17.62 -0.88 19.11
N GLY A 202 -18.74 -0.38 18.60
CA GLY A 202 -19.43 0.78 19.16
C GLY A 202 -20.25 0.45 20.42
N ASN A 203 -20.71 -0.78 20.54
CA ASN A 203 -21.46 -1.26 21.67
C ASN A 203 -20.50 -1.77 22.75
N SER A 204 -20.24 -0.94 23.76
CA SER A 204 -19.39 -1.34 24.90
C SER A 204 -20.04 -2.40 25.79
N GLY A 205 -21.30 -2.72 25.58
CA GLY A 205 -22.10 -3.61 26.44
C GLY A 205 -22.32 -3.07 27.85
N GLN A 206 -21.88 -1.85 28.15
CA GLN A 206 -22.02 -1.21 29.44
C GLN A 206 -23.24 -0.28 29.42
N VAL A 207 -24.05 -0.37 30.49
CA VAL A 207 -25.18 0.52 30.68
C VAL A 207 -24.67 1.94 30.85
N GLY A 208 -25.26 2.87 30.10
CA GLY A 208 -24.91 4.30 30.16
C GLY A 208 -23.59 4.67 29.54
N SER A 209 -22.94 3.79 28.77
CA SER A 209 -21.67 4.09 28.09
C SER A 209 -21.65 3.55 26.66
N ARG A 210 -21.08 4.35 25.71
CA ARG A 210 -20.84 3.91 24.34
C ARG A 210 -19.70 4.69 23.69
N VAL A 211 -19.08 4.08 22.68
CA VAL A 211 -17.92 4.65 21.98
C VAL A 211 -18.37 5.75 21.04
N LEU A 212 -17.74 6.93 21.08
CA LEU A 212 -17.90 8.03 20.16
C LEU A 212 -16.82 8.06 19.08
N SER A 213 -15.59 7.70 19.44
CA SER A 213 -14.51 7.61 18.49
C SER A 213 -13.44 6.63 18.94
N ARG A 214 -12.75 6.06 17.98
CA ARG A 214 -11.58 5.24 18.18
C ARG A 214 -10.48 5.69 17.25
N THR A 215 -9.35 6.08 17.79
CA THR A 215 -8.12 6.33 17.06
C THR A 215 -7.22 5.12 17.26
N PHE A 216 -6.97 4.37 16.19
CA PHE A 216 -6.04 3.24 16.25
C PHE A 216 -4.60 3.76 16.36
N ALA A 217 -3.70 2.91 16.83
CA ALA A 217 -2.30 3.25 16.94
C ALA A 217 -1.73 3.65 15.56
N ASN A 218 -1.50 4.92 15.36
CA ASN A 218 -0.86 5.43 14.15
C ASN A 218 0.55 4.88 14.04
N SER A 219 0.95 4.45 12.84
CA SER A 219 2.27 3.89 12.63
C SER A 219 3.15 4.80 11.78
N PHE A 220 4.42 4.89 12.20
CA PHE A 220 5.52 5.44 11.44
C PHE A 220 6.52 4.33 11.15
N SER A 221 6.98 4.22 9.93
CA SER A 221 7.97 3.22 9.55
C SER A 221 9.15 3.83 8.81
N LEU A 222 10.33 3.28 9.09
CA LEU A 222 11.57 3.52 8.36
C LEU A 222 12.05 2.20 7.80
N SER A 223 12.44 2.18 6.53
CA SER A 223 12.97 0.98 5.90
C SER A 223 14.23 1.31 5.11
N ALA A 224 15.19 0.39 5.13
CA ALA A 224 16.37 0.40 4.27
C ALA A 224 16.42 -0.94 3.53
N MET A 225 16.45 -0.90 2.21
CA MET A 225 16.27 -2.09 1.38
C MET A 225 17.32 -2.14 0.30
N GLY A 226 17.81 -3.36 0.00
CA GLY A 226 18.47 -3.67 -1.25
C GLY A 226 17.49 -4.29 -2.22
N PHE A 227 17.68 -4.08 -3.49
CA PHE A 227 16.89 -4.71 -4.54
C PHE A 227 17.78 -5.26 -5.65
N ALA A 228 17.29 -6.27 -6.35
CA ALA A 228 17.86 -6.80 -7.58
C ALA A 228 16.71 -7.24 -8.51
N GLY A 229 16.87 -7.03 -9.80
CA GLY A 229 15.83 -7.33 -10.76
C GLY A 229 16.32 -7.28 -12.20
N VAL A 230 15.35 -7.36 -13.08
CA VAL A 230 15.55 -7.25 -14.53
C VAL A 230 14.53 -6.28 -15.11
N GLU A 231 14.94 -5.54 -16.13
CA GLU A 231 14.09 -4.62 -16.90
C GLU A 231 14.24 -4.95 -18.37
N TYR A 232 13.14 -5.16 -19.07
CA TYR A 232 13.10 -5.50 -20.49
C TYR A 232 12.41 -4.42 -21.30
N PHE A 233 13.09 -3.87 -22.26
CA PHE A 233 12.60 -2.85 -23.19
C PHE A 233 11.92 -3.51 -24.38
N PHE A 234 10.61 -3.71 -24.32
CA PHE A 234 9.85 -4.33 -25.42
C PHE A 234 9.54 -3.33 -26.55
N ALA A 235 9.58 -2.03 -26.26
CA ALA A 235 9.47 -0.95 -27.23
C ALA A 235 10.48 0.15 -26.89
N PRO A 236 10.80 1.06 -27.84
CA PRO A 236 11.59 2.25 -27.50
C PRO A 236 10.94 3.01 -26.36
N GLN A 237 11.72 3.35 -25.33
CA GLN A 237 11.27 4.13 -24.18
C GLN A 237 10.15 3.49 -23.35
N ILE A 238 9.83 2.21 -23.55
CA ILE A 238 8.85 1.49 -22.72
C ILE A 238 9.45 0.19 -22.23
N SER A 239 9.46 -0.02 -20.92
CA SER A 239 10.01 -1.22 -20.32
C SER A 239 9.05 -1.86 -19.32
N ILE A 240 9.22 -3.16 -19.13
CA ILE A 240 8.62 -3.94 -18.05
C ILE A 240 9.75 -4.45 -17.16
N GLY A 241 9.62 -4.25 -15.86
CA GLY A 241 10.61 -4.67 -14.88
C GLY A 241 10.04 -5.66 -13.87
N ALA A 242 10.90 -6.54 -13.39
CA ALA A 242 10.60 -7.40 -12.24
C ALA A 242 11.74 -7.27 -11.24
N GLU A 243 11.39 -6.99 -9.98
CA GLU A 243 12.36 -6.73 -8.91
C GLU A 243 12.05 -7.59 -7.68
N PHE A 244 13.09 -8.04 -7.03
CA PHE A 244 13.06 -8.62 -5.69
C PHE A 244 13.72 -7.66 -4.70
N THR A 245 13.11 -7.46 -3.53
CA THR A 245 13.62 -6.59 -2.47
C THR A 245 13.82 -7.33 -1.16
N LEU A 246 14.89 -6.96 -0.46
CA LEU A 246 15.23 -7.45 0.87
C LEU A 246 15.68 -6.27 1.72
N GLY A 247 15.17 -6.14 2.93
CA GLY A 247 15.55 -5.02 3.76
C GLY A 247 15.21 -5.14 5.24
N LEU A 248 15.58 -4.08 5.95
CA LEU A 248 15.30 -3.87 7.37
C LEU A 248 14.17 -2.85 7.48
N ARG A 249 13.26 -3.10 8.41
CA ARG A 249 12.17 -2.19 8.73
C ARG A 249 12.09 -1.95 10.24
N TYR A 250 12.02 -0.68 10.59
CA TYR A 250 11.62 -0.23 11.90
C TYR A 250 10.20 0.32 11.82
N THR A 251 9.33 -0.06 12.74
CA THR A 251 7.97 0.47 12.84
C THR A 251 7.74 0.92 14.28
N GLY A 252 7.41 2.18 14.46
CA GLY A 252 6.92 2.75 15.70
C GLY A 252 5.40 2.92 15.63
N LEU A 253 4.70 2.50 16.67
CA LEU A 253 3.25 2.66 16.83
C LEU A 253 3.00 3.67 17.94
N ASN A 254 2.18 4.68 17.67
CA ASN A 254 1.67 5.57 18.69
C ASN A 254 0.59 4.87 19.52
N ARG A 255 0.14 5.56 20.57
CA ARG A 255 -0.96 5.09 21.41
C ARG A 255 -2.27 5.09 20.65
N SER A 256 -3.11 4.11 20.93
CA SER A 256 -4.52 4.15 20.57
C SER A 256 -5.32 4.93 21.61
N GLU A 257 -6.42 5.51 21.16
CA GLU A 257 -7.34 6.26 22.02
C GLU A 257 -8.77 5.84 21.69
N VAL A 258 -9.58 5.66 22.75
CA VAL A 258 -11.01 5.42 22.65
C VAL A 258 -11.73 6.50 23.46
N VAL A 259 -12.55 7.30 22.82
CA VAL A 259 -13.42 8.27 23.46
C VAL A 259 -14.80 7.67 23.57
N ARG A 260 -15.35 7.71 24.79
CA ARG A 260 -16.71 7.26 25.09
C ARG A 260 -17.53 8.39 25.67
N GLU A 261 -18.82 8.37 25.45
CA GLU A 261 -19.76 9.11 26.27
C GLU A 261 -20.30 8.18 27.37
N GLU A 262 -20.42 8.72 28.58
CA GLU A 262 -20.89 7.99 29.75
C GLU A 262 -21.86 8.85 30.56
N TRP A 263 -22.87 8.17 31.11
CA TRP A 263 -23.79 8.82 32.02
C TRP A 263 -23.21 8.85 33.43
N GLU A 264 -22.94 10.03 33.96
CA GLU A 264 -22.47 10.21 35.34
C GLU A 264 -23.63 10.48 36.27
N ALA A 265 -23.93 9.53 37.16
CA ALA A 265 -25.08 9.62 38.07
C ALA A 265 -24.93 10.74 39.11
N ASN A 266 -23.69 11.07 39.53
CA ASN A 266 -23.49 12.11 40.57
C ASN A 266 -23.79 13.51 40.05
N SER A 267 -23.38 13.81 38.81
CA SER A 267 -23.60 15.09 38.16
C SER A 267 -24.91 15.12 37.36
N ASN A 268 -25.61 13.98 37.23
CA ASN A 268 -26.77 13.77 36.42
C ASN A 268 -26.59 14.33 34.99
N SER A 269 -25.44 14.06 34.40
CA SER A 269 -25.01 14.58 33.10
C SER A 269 -24.27 13.55 32.28
N LEU A 270 -24.23 13.76 30.97
CA LEU A 270 -23.42 13.01 30.03
C LEU A 270 -22.00 13.60 30.01
N ILE A 271 -21.00 12.77 30.21
CA ILE A 271 -19.58 13.14 30.16
C ILE A 271 -18.85 12.37 29.07
N ASN A 272 -17.77 12.94 28.56
CA ASN A 272 -16.86 12.26 27.67
C ASN A 272 -15.65 11.77 28.44
N VAL A 273 -15.35 10.48 28.29
CA VAL A 273 -14.18 9.82 28.89
C VAL A 273 -13.26 9.37 27.78
N SER A 274 -11.99 9.71 27.91
CA SER A 274 -10.95 9.26 26.99
C SER A 274 -10.08 8.21 27.65
N ASP A 275 -9.99 7.03 27.03
CA ASP A 275 -9.11 5.94 27.39
C ASP A 275 -7.94 5.90 26.41
N VAL A 276 -6.77 6.24 26.87
CA VAL A 276 -5.53 6.19 26.09
C VAL A 276 -4.74 4.95 26.46
N ASP A 277 -4.42 4.12 25.47
CA ASP A 277 -3.57 2.95 25.68
C ASP A 277 -2.19 3.37 26.23
N ALA A 278 -1.75 2.74 27.29
CA ALA A 278 -0.45 3.02 27.90
C ALA A 278 0.72 2.52 27.05
N ASN A 279 0.49 1.56 26.16
CA ASN A 279 1.54 0.88 25.41
C ASN A 279 1.96 1.65 24.16
N ILE A 280 3.27 1.83 24.03
CA ILE A 280 3.92 2.22 22.78
C ILE A 280 4.68 1.01 22.28
N LEU A 281 4.35 0.54 21.09
CA LEU A 281 4.99 -0.62 20.51
C LEU A 281 6.00 -0.20 19.46
N THR A 282 7.16 -0.83 19.48
CA THR A 282 8.17 -0.70 18.43
C THR A 282 8.52 -2.08 17.91
N ASN A 283 8.64 -2.19 16.61
CA ASN A 283 9.02 -3.43 15.95
C ASN A 283 10.21 -3.17 15.03
N PHE A 284 11.21 -4.05 15.10
CA PHE A 284 12.33 -4.09 14.17
C PHE A 284 12.39 -5.47 13.56
N GLY A 285 12.39 -5.54 12.24
CA GLY A 285 12.38 -6.81 11.54
C GLY A 285 13.14 -6.78 10.22
N VAL A 286 13.52 -7.97 9.77
CA VAL A 286 13.96 -8.21 8.41
C VAL A 286 12.74 -8.49 7.56
N ALA A 287 12.55 -7.71 6.51
CA ALA A 287 11.44 -7.88 5.60
C ALA A 287 11.93 -8.42 4.25
N THR A 288 11.64 -9.69 4.00
CA THR A 288 11.90 -10.32 2.69
C THR A 288 10.68 -10.28 1.78
N GLY A 289 9.53 -9.88 2.25
CA GLY A 289 8.27 -10.09 1.55
C GLY A 289 7.31 -8.93 1.54
N VAL A 290 7.55 -7.88 2.33
CA VAL A 290 6.64 -6.72 2.36
C VAL A 290 6.67 -5.95 1.03
N TRP A 291 7.76 -6.15 0.29
CA TRP A 291 8.03 -5.52 -1.00
C TRP A 291 8.47 -6.54 -2.04
N GLY A 292 8.34 -7.80 -1.75
CA GLY A 292 8.98 -9.02 -2.24
C GLY A 292 9.08 -9.23 -3.73
N GLY A 293 8.22 -8.76 -4.53
CA GLY A 293 8.28 -8.81 -5.98
C GLY A 293 7.38 -7.74 -6.55
N ALA A 294 7.94 -6.82 -7.29
CA ALA A 294 7.19 -5.83 -8.03
C ALA A 294 7.35 -6.11 -9.52
N ILE A 295 6.26 -6.05 -10.25
CA ILE A 295 6.30 -5.96 -11.71
C ILE A 295 5.88 -4.55 -12.05
N ASN A 296 6.76 -3.80 -12.66
CA ASN A 296 6.52 -2.40 -13.01
C ASN A 296 6.51 -2.22 -14.53
N LEU A 297 5.69 -1.31 -14.98
CA LEU A 297 5.70 -0.79 -16.34
C LEU A 297 6.22 0.64 -16.29
N MET A 298 7.26 0.91 -17.08
CA MET A 298 7.96 2.19 -17.08
C MET A 298 7.90 2.84 -18.45
N PHE A 299 7.72 4.15 -18.46
CA PHE A 299 7.80 5.03 -19.62
C PHE A 299 9.00 5.97 -19.44
N HIS A 300 9.87 6.00 -20.41
CA HIS A 300 11.12 6.77 -20.41
C HIS A 300 10.99 7.98 -21.36
N PHE A 301 11.59 9.13 -20.96
CA PHE A 301 11.49 10.39 -21.69
C PHE A 301 12.85 11.08 -21.78
#